data_97557271e044fdc6780c7cdac93d0f01
#
_entry.id   97557271e044fdc6780c7cdac93d0f01
#
_cell.length_a   1.000
_cell.length_b   1.000
_cell.length_c   1.000
_cell.angle_alpha   90.00
_cell.angle_beta   90.00
_cell.angle_gamma   90.00
#
_symmetry.space_group_name_H-M   'P 1'
#
loop_
_entity.id
_entity.type
_entity.pdbx_description
1 polymer ?
#
loop_
_entity_poly.entity_id
_entity_poly.type
_entity_poly.pdbx_seq_one_letter_code
_entity_poly.pdbx_strand_id
1 'polypeptide(L)'
;MEKEIIIERKKSKSIRISLFIFIITLIMILPIVFYFADFDFITSDIPLVVVIIAIIVLPVLIWTTIYYFKQIFNNKPVLIVNENGIEEGMSTYSTGLIKWEDIEDVTIIPYMDNTYFIGILLKRPEKYIKNEKLLNRLNKQKSTKKWGHVRLSSIYFKKEFKDVVNLISYYREQYKNNEYNM
;
A
#
# COMPACT_ATOMS: atom_id res chain seq x y z
N MET A 1 -6.37 -2.11 29.58
CA MET A 1 -5.80 -1.41 28.39
C MET A 1 -5.78 -2.41 27.25
N GLU A 2 -6.22 -2.00 26.06
CA GLU A 2 -6.11 -2.87 24.88
C GLU A 2 -4.64 -3.18 24.63
N LYS A 3 -4.29 -4.48 24.72
CA LYS A 3 -2.91 -4.94 24.54
C LYS A 3 -2.36 -4.74 23.11
N GLU A 4 -3.23 -4.46 22.17
CA GLU A 4 -2.90 -4.39 20.74
C GLU A 4 -3.90 -3.49 20.03
N ILE A 5 -3.41 -2.59 19.19
CA ILE A 5 -4.28 -1.73 18.38
C ILE A 5 -4.03 -1.99 16.90
N ILE A 6 -5.11 -2.41 16.25
CA ILE A 6 -5.13 -2.79 14.84
C ILE A 6 -5.65 -1.61 14.01
N ILE A 7 -4.86 -1.17 13.04
CA ILE A 7 -5.23 -0.15 12.08
C ILE A 7 -5.61 -0.82 10.76
N GLU A 8 -6.91 -0.80 10.48
CA GLU A 8 -7.47 -1.41 9.29
C GLU A 8 -7.13 -0.61 8.02
N ARG A 9 -7.17 -1.31 6.88
CA ARG A 9 -6.96 -0.73 5.56
C ARG A 9 -8.19 0.03 5.06
N LYS A 10 -7.98 1.25 4.56
CA LYS A 10 -9.00 2.01 3.85
C LYS A 10 -9.20 1.45 2.43
N LYS A 11 -10.25 0.70 2.21
CA LYS A 11 -10.53 -0.02 0.94
C LYS A 11 -11.20 0.86 -0.13
N SER A 12 -11.74 2.02 0.24
CA SER A 12 -12.54 2.87 -0.66
C SER A 12 -11.84 3.26 -1.96
N LYS A 13 -10.52 3.48 -1.92
CA LYS A 13 -9.72 3.80 -3.12
C LYS A 13 -9.58 2.59 -4.04
N SER A 14 -9.29 1.42 -3.47
CA SER A 14 -9.17 0.17 -4.25
C SER A 14 -10.49 -0.21 -4.91
N ILE A 15 -11.62 -0.03 -4.21
CA ILE A 15 -12.96 -0.27 -4.76
C ILE A 15 -13.24 0.65 -5.95
N ARG A 16 -13.00 1.96 -5.83
CA ARG A 16 -13.25 2.91 -6.93
C ARG A 16 -12.37 2.63 -8.15
N ILE A 17 -11.08 2.33 -7.94
CA ILE A 17 -10.17 2.00 -9.03
C ILE A 17 -10.57 0.68 -9.70
N SER A 18 -10.92 -0.34 -8.91
CA SER A 18 -11.38 -1.63 -9.45
C SER A 18 -12.64 -1.47 -10.30
N LEU A 19 -13.62 -0.70 -9.82
CA LEU A 19 -14.85 -0.43 -10.56
C LEU A 19 -14.58 0.32 -11.88
N PHE A 20 -13.73 1.33 -11.84
CA PHE A 20 -13.35 2.11 -13.03
C PHE A 20 -12.67 1.25 -14.09
N ILE A 21 -11.67 0.45 -13.69
CA ILE A 21 -10.96 -0.46 -14.61
C ILE A 21 -11.91 -1.53 -15.14
N PHE A 22 -12.81 -2.06 -14.31
CA PHE A 22 -13.82 -3.04 -14.72
C PHE A 22 -14.74 -2.48 -15.82
N ILE A 23 -15.23 -1.25 -15.66
CA ILE A 23 -16.06 -0.57 -16.67
C ILE A 23 -15.27 -0.40 -17.99
N ILE A 24 -14.01 0.03 -17.93
CA ILE A 24 -13.17 0.15 -19.11
C ILE A 24 -12.98 -1.21 -19.78
N THR A 25 -12.77 -2.26 -19.01
CA THR A 25 -12.65 -3.64 -19.52
C THR A 25 -13.90 -4.08 -20.28
N LEU A 26 -15.08 -3.79 -19.73
CA LEU A 26 -16.36 -4.08 -20.41
C LEU A 26 -16.49 -3.29 -21.73
N ILE A 27 -16.14 -2.01 -21.73
CA ILE A 27 -16.19 -1.17 -22.93
C ILE A 27 -15.23 -1.72 -24.01
N MET A 28 -14.05 -2.19 -23.63
CA MET A 28 -13.07 -2.75 -24.57
C MET A 28 -13.44 -4.12 -25.14
N ILE A 29 -14.36 -4.85 -24.50
CA ILE A 29 -14.89 -6.10 -25.02
C ILE A 29 -15.88 -5.83 -26.16
N LEU A 30 -16.65 -4.74 -26.12
CA LEU A 30 -17.69 -4.43 -27.09
C LEU A 30 -17.23 -4.44 -28.55
N PRO A 31 -16.14 -3.78 -28.95
CA PRO A 31 -15.66 -3.81 -30.34
C PRO A 31 -15.34 -5.22 -30.82
N ILE A 32 -14.79 -6.07 -29.95
CA ILE A 32 -14.45 -7.45 -30.28
C ILE A 32 -15.75 -8.25 -30.51
N VAL A 33 -16.70 -8.14 -29.58
CA VAL A 33 -18.00 -8.85 -29.70
C VAL A 33 -18.73 -8.43 -30.96
N PHE A 34 -18.84 -7.13 -31.21
CA PHE A 34 -19.54 -6.62 -32.41
C PHE A 34 -18.85 -7.06 -33.71
N TYR A 35 -17.52 -7.04 -33.73
CA TYR A 35 -16.76 -7.45 -34.94
C TYR A 35 -16.97 -8.92 -35.29
N PHE A 36 -17.04 -9.82 -34.28
CA PHE A 36 -17.22 -11.27 -34.53
C PHE A 36 -18.68 -11.72 -34.57
N ALA A 37 -19.63 -10.92 -34.05
CA ALA A 37 -21.04 -11.28 -34.02
C ALA A 37 -21.79 -10.93 -35.31
N ASP A 38 -21.11 -10.36 -36.34
CA ASP A 38 -21.66 -10.01 -37.65
C ASP A 38 -22.96 -9.20 -37.59
N PHE A 39 -23.03 -8.25 -36.62
CA PHE A 39 -24.14 -7.31 -36.55
C PHE A 39 -24.04 -6.30 -37.67
N ASP A 40 -24.67 -6.57 -38.82
CA ASP A 40 -24.63 -5.77 -40.08
C ASP A 40 -24.86 -4.27 -39.89
N PHE A 41 -25.55 -3.87 -38.83
CA PHE A 41 -25.87 -2.48 -38.52
C PHE A 41 -24.72 -1.69 -37.87
N ILE A 42 -23.75 -2.38 -37.19
CA ILE A 42 -22.69 -1.70 -36.36
C ILE A 42 -21.28 -2.04 -36.89
N THR A 43 -21.11 -3.15 -37.60
CA THR A 43 -19.78 -3.71 -37.94
C THR A 43 -19.11 -3.06 -39.13
N SER A 44 -19.88 -2.41 -40.02
CA SER A 44 -19.33 -1.79 -41.26
C SER A 44 -18.30 -0.70 -40.97
N ASP A 45 -18.29 -0.11 -39.75
CA ASP A 45 -17.47 1.05 -39.42
C ASP A 45 -16.41 0.83 -38.36
N ILE A 46 -16.29 -0.39 -37.77
CA ILE A 46 -15.22 -0.65 -36.79
C ILE A 46 -13.92 -1.00 -37.51
N PRO A 47 -12.89 -0.14 -37.52
CA PRO A 47 -11.64 -0.44 -38.14
C PRO A 47 -10.97 -1.66 -37.48
N LEU A 48 -10.45 -2.59 -38.31
CA LEU A 48 -9.72 -3.76 -37.86
C LEU A 48 -8.62 -3.42 -36.81
N VAL A 49 -7.98 -2.26 -36.98
CA VAL A 49 -6.96 -1.78 -36.07
C VAL A 49 -7.49 -1.60 -34.64
N VAL A 50 -8.74 -1.19 -34.45
CA VAL A 50 -9.38 -1.03 -33.12
C VAL A 50 -9.54 -2.40 -32.48
N VAL A 51 -9.94 -3.40 -33.22
CA VAL A 51 -10.09 -4.79 -32.73
C VAL A 51 -8.72 -5.36 -32.31
N ILE A 52 -7.69 -5.15 -33.11
CA ILE A 52 -6.32 -5.59 -32.79
C ILE A 52 -5.83 -4.93 -31.51
N ILE A 53 -6.00 -3.61 -31.36
CA ILE A 53 -5.63 -2.90 -30.14
C ILE A 53 -6.40 -3.45 -28.93
N ALA A 54 -7.72 -3.68 -29.07
CA ALA A 54 -8.53 -4.22 -28.00
C ALA A 54 -8.03 -5.62 -27.56
N ILE A 55 -7.69 -6.49 -28.50
CA ILE A 55 -7.17 -7.84 -28.20
C ILE A 55 -5.84 -7.77 -27.43
N ILE A 56 -4.95 -6.83 -27.76
CA ILE A 56 -3.65 -6.67 -27.09
C ILE A 56 -3.82 -6.07 -25.69
N VAL A 57 -4.71 -5.09 -25.53
CA VAL A 57 -4.89 -4.36 -24.26
C VAL A 57 -5.75 -5.13 -23.26
N LEU A 58 -6.71 -5.91 -23.74
CA LEU A 58 -7.67 -6.64 -22.89
C LEU A 58 -7.02 -7.54 -21.83
N PRO A 59 -5.99 -8.36 -22.12
CA PRO A 59 -5.32 -9.18 -21.12
C PRO A 59 -4.72 -8.36 -19.96
N VAL A 60 -4.17 -7.19 -20.27
CA VAL A 60 -3.59 -6.27 -19.27
C VAL A 60 -4.69 -5.68 -18.38
N LEU A 61 -5.83 -5.31 -18.98
CA LEU A 61 -6.99 -4.81 -18.23
C LEU A 61 -7.60 -5.89 -17.34
N ILE A 62 -7.74 -7.11 -17.84
CA ILE A 62 -8.23 -8.24 -17.04
C ILE A 62 -7.29 -8.51 -15.86
N TRP A 63 -5.98 -8.57 -16.11
CA TRP A 63 -4.97 -8.77 -15.06
C TRP A 63 -5.05 -7.69 -13.99
N THR A 64 -5.11 -6.43 -14.38
CA THR A 64 -5.22 -5.30 -13.44
C THR A 64 -6.54 -5.32 -12.68
N THR A 65 -7.66 -5.67 -13.31
CA THR A 65 -8.96 -5.85 -12.65
C THR A 65 -8.87 -6.92 -11.56
N ILE A 66 -8.33 -8.09 -11.87
CA ILE A 66 -8.16 -9.20 -10.92
C ILE A 66 -7.23 -8.77 -9.76
N TYR A 67 -6.15 -8.06 -10.06
CA TYR A 67 -5.21 -7.57 -9.05
C TYR A 67 -5.88 -6.64 -8.04
N TYR A 68 -6.60 -5.61 -8.51
CA TYR A 68 -7.31 -4.69 -7.61
C TYR A 68 -8.46 -5.36 -6.88
N PHE A 69 -9.15 -6.29 -7.52
CA PHE A 69 -10.22 -7.08 -6.90
C PHE A 69 -9.69 -7.90 -5.73
N LYS A 70 -8.57 -8.62 -5.90
CA LYS A 70 -7.89 -9.34 -4.81
C LYS A 70 -7.52 -8.42 -3.64
N GLN A 71 -7.15 -7.17 -3.91
CA GLN A 71 -6.84 -6.21 -2.85
C GLN A 71 -8.05 -5.81 -1.99
N ILE A 72 -9.27 -5.85 -2.54
CA ILE A 72 -10.50 -5.56 -1.78
C ILE A 72 -10.74 -6.63 -0.71
N PHE A 73 -10.44 -7.89 -1.03
CA PHE A 73 -10.58 -9.02 -0.10
C PHE A 73 -9.39 -9.22 0.84
N ASN A 74 -8.31 -8.47 0.63
CA ASN A 74 -7.18 -8.52 1.54
C ASN A 74 -7.53 -7.79 2.86
N ASN A 75 -7.78 -8.59 3.91
CA ASN A 75 -8.13 -8.10 5.25
C ASN A 75 -6.91 -7.89 6.16
N LYS A 76 -5.69 -8.01 5.63
CA LYS A 76 -4.50 -7.76 6.45
C LYS A 76 -4.53 -6.31 6.94
N PRO A 77 -4.30 -6.10 8.24
CA PRO A 77 -4.19 -4.77 8.80
C PRO A 77 -3.02 -4.01 8.14
N VAL A 78 -3.15 -2.70 8.09
CA VAL A 78 -2.08 -1.83 7.59
C VAL A 78 -0.95 -1.75 8.60
N LEU A 79 -1.33 -1.66 9.87
CA LEU A 79 -0.43 -1.44 10.97
C LEU A 79 -1.02 -2.03 12.23
N ILE A 80 -0.20 -2.72 12.99
CA ILE A 80 -0.50 -3.17 14.33
C ILE A 80 0.52 -2.51 15.26
N VAL A 81 0.04 -1.86 16.31
CA VAL A 81 0.88 -1.22 17.32
C VAL A 81 0.57 -1.83 18.67
N ASN A 82 1.58 -2.34 19.37
CA ASN A 82 1.45 -2.94 20.68
C ASN A 82 2.67 -2.64 21.57
N GLU A 83 2.70 -3.17 22.77
CA GLU A 83 3.80 -3.02 23.74
C GLU A 83 5.15 -3.52 23.23
N ASN A 84 5.18 -4.47 22.27
CA ASN A 84 6.41 -5.06 21.75
C ASN A 84 7.00 -4.28 20.59
N GLY A 85 6.16 -3.54 19.84
CA GLY A 85 6.61 -2.83 18.65
C GLY A 85 5.52 -2.45 17.65
N ILE A 86 5.95 -2.31 16.42
CA ILE A 86 5.12 -1.96 15.26
C ILE A 86 5.21 -3.09 14.24
N GLU A 87 4.07 -3.67 13.86
CA GLU A 87 3.98 -4.63 12.75
C GLU A 87 3.34 -3.96 11.54
N GLU A 88 4.07 -3.99 10.42
CA GLU A 88 3.63 -3.40 9.16
C GLU A 88 3.13 -4.50 8.21
N GLY A 89 1.87 -4.39 7.79
CA GLY A 89 1.22 -5.38 6.93
C GLY A 89 1.08 -4.99 5.46
N MET A 90 1.67 -3.87 5.04
CA MET A 90 1.41 -3.30 3.71
C MET A 90 2.51 -3.50 2.70
N SER A 91 3.77 -3.50 3.13
CA SER A 91 4.87 -3.54 2.17
C SER A 91 4.99 -4.93 1.54
N THR A 92 5.36 -4.95 0.27
CA THR A 92 5.75 -6.17 -0.44
C THR A 92 6.95 -6.85 0.24
N TYR A 93 7.67 -6.09 1.04
CA TYR A 93 8.79 -6.52 1.86
C TYR A 93 8.41 -6.48 3.33
N SER A 94 7.31 -7.20 3.69
CA SER A 94 6.85 -7.25 5.08
C SER A 94 8.04 -7.39 6.03
N THR A 95 8.25 -6.37 6.84
CA THR A 95 9.31 -6.34 7.84
C THR A 95 8.95 -7.17 9.07
N GLY A 96 7.67 -7.64 9.16
CA GLY A 96 7.14 -8.28 10.36
C GLY A 96 7.08 -7.29 11.52
N LEU A 97 7.16 -7.81 12.74
CA LEU A 97 7.19 -7.02 13.96
C LEU A 97 8.54 -6.31 14.11
N ILE A 98 8.53 -4.99 14.04
CA ILE A 98 9.66 -4.11 14.35
C ILE A 98 9.60 -3.78 15.84
N LYS A 99 10.53 -4.30 16.61
CA LYS A 99 10.60 -4.06 18.04
C LYS A 99 10.95 -2.61 18.37
N TRP A 100 10.41 -2.08 19.48
CA TRP A 100 10.72 -0.71 19.91
C TRP A 100 12.22 -0.48 20.13
N GLU A 101 12.95 -1.47 20.65
CA GLU A 101 14.42 -1.42 20.85
C GLU A 101 15.20 -1.16 19.55
N ASP A 102 14.68 -1.59 18.41
CA ASP A 102 15.31 -1.47 17.10
C ASP A 102 14.89 -0.19 16.35
N ILE A 103 13.96 0.59 16.91
CA ILE A 103 13.52 1.86 16.32
C ILE A 103 14.41 2.98 16.86
N GLU A 104 15.14 3.63 15.94
CA GLU A 104 15.94 4.81 16.26
C GLU A 104 15.06 6.04 16.35
N ASP A 105 14.26 6.29 15.31
CA ASP A 105 13.36 7.44 15.25
C ASP A 105 12.10 7.18 14.44
N VAL A 106 11.05 7.97 14.74
CA VAL A 106 9.79 8.00 14.00
C VAL A 106 9.52 9.43 13.58
N THR A 107 9.48 9.68 12.28
CA THR A 107 9.30 11.00 11.70
C THR A 107 7.98 11.10 10.96
N ILE A 108 7.33 12.27 11.02
CA ILE A 108 6.14 12.59 10.26
C ILE A 108 6.54 13.47 9.09
N ILE A 109 6.21 13.04 7.89
CA ILE A 109 6.62 13.72 6.67
C ILE A 109 5.37 14.13 5.91
N PRO A 110 5.12 15.45 5.79
CA PRO A 110 4.05 15.94 4.93
C PRO A 110 4.38 15.64 3.47
N TYR A 111 3.36 15.21 2.74
CA TYR A 111 3.41 14.96 1.31
C TYR A 111 2.27 15.72 0.64
N MET A 112 2.05 15.61 -0.66
CA MET A 112 1.02 16.35 -1.38
C MET A 112 -0.38 16.17 -0.77
N ASP A 113 -1.21 17.21 -0.82
CA ASP A 113 -2.67 17.21 -0.58
C ASP A 113 -3.15 16.43 0.66
N ASN A 114 -2.78 16.88 1.86
CA ASN A 114 -3.17 16.24 3.13
C ASN A 114 -2.75 14.78 3.27
N THR A 115 -1.79 14.34 2.48
CA THR A 115 -1.15 13.03 2.63
C THR A 115 0.09 13.15 3.49
N TYR A 116 0.25 12.23 4.42
CA TYR A 116 1.40 12.16 5.32
C TYR A 116 2.03 10.79 5.23
N PHE A 117 3.33 10.74 5.49
CA PHE A 117 4.04 9.48 5.71
C PHE A 117 4.56 9.43 7.14
N ILE A 118 4.52 8.23 7.73
CA ILE A 118 5.27 7.92 8.94
C ILE A 118 6.54 7.22 8.48
N GLY A 119 7.68 7.84 8.71
CA GLY A 119 8.99 7.28 8.46
C GLY A 119 9.53 6.62 9.73
N ILE A 120 9.89 5.35 9.66
CA ILE A 120 10.51 4.61 10.77
C ILE A 120 11.97 4.41 10.44
N LEU A 121 12.85 5.04 11.22
CA LEU A 121 14.29 4.86 11.14
C LEU A 121 14.70 3.71 12.04
N LEU A 122 15.42 2.74 11.49
CA LEU A 122 15.83 1.54 12.21
C LEU A 122 17.31 1.62 12.61
N LYS A 123 17.64 1.19 13.83
CA LYS A 123 19.02 1.02 14.30
C LYS A 123 19.73 -0.12 13.58
N ARG A 124 18.99 -1.20 13.28
CA ARG A 124 19.50 -2.42 12.63
C ARG A 124 18.60 -2.81 11.45
N PRO A 125 18.66 -2.05 10.33
CA PRO A 125 17.76 -2.27 9.20
C PRO A 125 17.93 -3.63 8.52
N GLU A 126 19.12 -4.22 8.56
CA GLU A 126 19.44 -5.54 8.01
C GLU A 126 18.64 -6.68 8.65
N LYS A 127 18.22 -6.52 9.90
CA LYS A 127 17.38 -7.49 10.60
C LYS A 127 15.98 -7.60 9.99
N TYR A 128 15.48 -6.51 9.43
CA TYR A 128 14.10 -6.35 8.96
C TYR A 128 13.99 -6.32 7.43
N ILE A 129 14.99 -5.81 6.73
CA ILE A 129 15.00 -5.67 5.28
C ILE A 129 15.87 -6.74 4.66
N LYS A 130 15.25 -7.86 4.27
CA LYS A 130 15.94 -9.02 3.69
C LYS A 130 16.48 -8.78 2.27
N ASN A 131 15.96 -7.78 1.56
CA ASN A 131 16.43 -7.46 0.20
C ASN A 131 17.70 -6.61 0.27
N GLU A 132 18.86 -7.23 0.06
CA GLU A 132 20.18 -6.57 0.14
C GLU A 132 20.32 -5.39 -0.83
N LYS A 133 19.77 -5.47 -2.06
CA LYS A 133 19.83 -4.36 -3.02
C LYS A 133 19.03 -3.15 -2.52
N LEU A 134 17.87 -3.40 -1.92
CA LEU A 134 17.04 -2.35 -1.33
C LEU A 134 17.74 -1.75 -0.10
N LEU A 135 18.26 -2.59 0.78
CA LEU A 135 18.98 -2.17 1.98
C LEU A 135 20.17 -1.29 1.63
N ASN A 136 21.02 -1.73 0.70
CA ASN A 136 22.19 -0.97 0.25
C ASN A 136 21.81 0.38 -0.38
N ARG A 137 20.69 0.44 -1.13
CA ARG A 137 20.16 1.68 -1.67
C ARG A 137 19.69 2.62 -0.58
N LEU A 138 18.94 2.13 0.41
CA LEU A 138 18.43 2.93 1.51
C LEU A 138 19.58 3.49 2.37
N ASN A 139 20.57 2.66 2.72
CA ASN A 139 21.71 3.07 3.54
C ASN A 139 22.58 4.14 2.85
N LYS A 140 22.66 4.10 1.52
CA LYS A 140 23.40 5.11 0.73
C LYS A 140 22.64 6.41 0.53
N GLN A 141 21.31 6.42 0.69
CA GLN A 141 20.50 7.63 0.48
C GLN A 141 20.52 8.54 1.70
N LYS A 142 21.08 9.75 1.57
CA LYS A 142 21.00 10.80 2.61
C LYS A 142 19.55 11.08 3.06
N SER A 143 18.60 10.89 2.15
CA SER A 143 17.16 11.04 2.44
C SER A 143 16.63 10.00 3.42
N THR A 144 17.28 8.86 3.62
CA THR A 144 16.81 7.81 4.55
C THR A 144 16.76 8.31 5.99
N LYS A 145 17.68 9.18 6.41
CA LYS A 145 17.59 9.83 7.73
C LYS A 145 16.30 10.64 7.91
N LYS A 146 15.81 11.27 6.84
CA LYS A 146 14.55 12.04 6.86
C LYS A 146 13.32 11.17 6.65
N TRP A 147 13.40 10.19 5.76
CA TRP A 147 12.25 9.40 5.30
C TRP A 147 12.09 8.06 6.03
N GLY A 148 13.07 7.65 6.82
CA GLY A 148 13.13 6.33 7.46
C GLY A 148 13.41 5.18 6.48
N HIS A 149 13.70 4.02 7.05
CA HIS A 149 13.87 2.77 6.30
C HIS A 149 12.51 2.16 5.91
N VAL A 150 11.51 2.28 6.79
CA VAL A 150 10.13 1.84 6.56
C VAL A 150 9.24 3.07 6.46
N ARG A 151 8.31 3.07 5.48
CA ARG A 151 7.44 4.22 5.19
C ARG A 151 6.00 3.79 5.12
N LEU A 152 5.18 4.37 5.97
CA LEU A 152 3.75 4.10 6.05
C LEU A 152 2.97 5.31 5.53
N SER A 153 2.13 5.12 4.51
CA SER A 153 1.33 6.20 3.95
C SER A 153 -0.04 6.30 4.62
N SER A 154 -0.42 7.52 5.01
CA SER A 154 -1.72 7.81 5.62
C SER A 154 -2.92 7.49 4.71
N ILE A 155 -2.72 7.43 3.40
CA ILE A 155 -3.76 7.10 2.42
C ILE A 155 -4.44 5.76 2.72
N TYR A 156 -3.70 4.85 3.32
CA TYR A 156 -4.18 3.49 3.57
C TYR A 156 -4.82 3.32 4.94
N PHE A 157 -4.73 4.30 5.83
CA PHE A 157 -5.29 4.23 7.17
C PHE A 157 -6.81 4.46 7.14
N LYS A 158 -7.57 3.60 7.80
CA LYS A 158 -8.99 3.80 8.06
C LYS A 158 -9.21 4.81 9.20
N LYS A 159 -8.30 4.82 10.19
CA LYS A 159 -8.25 5.81 11.28
C LYS A 159 -7.68 7.13 10.79
N GLU A 160 -8.00 8.20 11.49
CA GLU A 160 -7.37 9.50 11.25
C GLU A 160 -5.86 9.42 11.49
N PHE A 161 -5.10 10.09 10.66
CA PHE A 161 -3.63 10.06 10.73
C PHE A 161 -3.12 10.53 12.10
N LYS A 162 -3.73 11.58 12.66
CA LYS A 162 -3.37 12.14 13.97
C LYS A 162 -3.51 11.11 15.08
N ASP A 163 -4.57 10.31 15.06
CA ASP A 163 -4.79 9.26 16.05
C ASP A 163 -3.73 8.17 15.97
N VAL A 164 -3.33 7.80 14.74
CA VAL A 164 -2.26 6.82 14.52
C VAL A 164 -0.93 7.30 15.07
N VAL A 165 -0.62 8.58 14.83
CA VAL A 165 0.61 9.21 15.33
C VAL A 165 0.62 9.26 16.87
N ASN A 166 -0.48 9.72 17.47
CA ASN A 166 -0.61 9.78 18.94
C ASN A 166 -0.42 8.40 19.56
N LEU A 167 -0.97 7.38 18.91
CA LEU A 167 -0.85 6.00 19.35
C LEU A 167 0.60 5.50 19.32
N ILE A 168 1.30 5.71 18.23
CA ILE A 168 2.71 5.33 18.09
C ILE A 168 3.56 6.04 19.15
N SER A 169 3.32 7.35 19.34
CA SER A 169 4.03 8.15 20.33
C SER A 169 3.79 7.61 21.75
N TYR A 170 2.54 7.30 22.09
CA TYR A 170 2.16 6.76 23.39
C TYR A 170 2.90 5.45 23.72
N TYR A 171 2.87 4.46 22.82
CA TYR A 171 3.56 3.17 23.06
C TYR A 171 5.08 3.33 23.12
N ARG A 172 5.64 4.23 22.28
CA ARG A 172 7.08 4.52 22.30
C ARG A 172 7.52 5.14 23.62
N GLU A 173 6.71 6.05 24.19
CA GLU A 173 7.00 6.65 25.50
C GLU A 173 6.88 5.63 26.61
N GLN A 174 5.85 4.79 26.60
CA GLN A 174 5.69 3.70 27.56
C GLN A 174 6.91 2.75 27.54
N TYR A 175 7.37 2.38 26.35
CA TYR A 175 8.57 1.56 26.22
C TYR A 175 9.80 2.22 26.84
N LYS A 176 10.04 3.51 26.53
CA LYS A 176 11.18 4.25 27.11
C LYS A 176 11.12 4.34 28.63
N ASN A 177 9.94 4.62 29.19
CA ASN A 177 9.75 4.71 30.63
C ASN A 177 10.02 3.37 31.32
N ASN A 178 9.63 2.26 30.70
CA ASN A 178 9.92 0.92 31.23
C ASN A 178 11.42 0.58 31.16
N GLU A 179 12.14 1.05 30.11
CA GLU A 179 13.58 0.85 29.99
C GLU A 179 14.37 1.63 31.07
N TYR A 180 13.90 2.81 31.47
CA TYR A 180 14.53 3.60 32.55
C TYR A 180 14.28 3.03 33.96
N ASN A 181 13.26 2.19 34.11
CA ASN A 181 12.88 1.64 35.42
C ASN A 181 13.41 0.21 35.67
N MET A 182 14.15 -0.37 34.71
CA MET A 182 14.88 -1.64 34.81
C MET A 182 16.36 -1.39 35.11
#